data_5b3c922cee99e4a61c8240de7a7c675b
#
_entry.id   5b3c922cee99e4a61c8240de7a7c675b
#
_cell.length_a   1.000
_cell.length_b   1.000
_cell.length_c   1.000
_cell.angle_alpha   90.00
_cell.angle_beta   90.00
_cell.angle_gamma   90.00
#
_symmetry.space_group_name_H-M   'P 1'
#
loop_
_entity.id
_entity.type
_entity.pdbx_description
1 polymer ?
#
loop_
_entity_poly.entity_id
_entity_poly.type
_entity_poly.pdbx_seq_one_letter_code
_entity_poly.pdbx_strand_id
1 'polypeptide(L)'
;MENFKVIIVEDVPLELKGTEGIFRNEIPEAHIIGTAENEVAYWKLMKAELPDLVLLDLGLGGSTTIGVEICRQTKELYPNLKVLIFTGELLNEKLWVDVLDAGADGICLKSGELLTRGDVSSVMSGKRLVFNQPILQKIVERYKNSINSELMHQEALIDYEIDEYDERFLRHLALGYTKEQITNLRGMPFGVKSLEKRQNELVQKLFGNERKGMSINATRLVVRALELRIIDIDNLYSDEE
;
A
#
# COMPACT_ATOMS: atom_id res chain seq x y z
N MET A 1 -7.38 -9.91 -16.24
CA MET A 1 -6.04 -9.27 -16.26
C MET A 1 -5.32 -9.74 -17.52
N GLU A 2 -4.46 -8.91 -18.09
CA GLU A 2 -3.48 -9.35 -19.08
C GLU A 2 -2.41 -10.22 -18.43
N ASN A 3 -1.67 -10.99 -19.22
CA ASN A 3 -0.54 -11.78 -18.69
C ASN A 3 0.55 -10.85 -18.15
N PHE A 4 1.11 -11.18 -17.01
CA PHE A 4 2.14 -10.40 -16.35
C PHE A 4 3.21 -11.29 -15.70
N LYS A 5 4.41 -10.74 -15.54
CA LYS A 5 5.57 -11.43 -14.99
C LYS A 5 5.71 -11.19 -13.49
N VAL A 6 6.03 -12.23 -12.74
CA VAL A 6 6.18 -12.17 -11.28
C VAL A 6 7.53 -12.72 -10.84
N ILE A 7 8.19 -12.02 -9.93
CA ILE A 7 9.26 -12.56 -9.09
C ILE A 7 8.70 -12.75 -7.68
N ILE A 8 8.93 -13.93 -7.10
CA ILE A 8 8.59 -14.24 -5.71
C ILE A 8 9.88 -14.23 -4.88
N VAL A 9 9.88 -13.47 -3.78
CA VAL A 9 11.01 -13.40 -2.84
C VAL A 9 10.56 -14.00 -1.51
N GLU A 10 11.12 -15.16 -1.16
CA GLU A 10 10.70 -15.99 -0.03
C GLU A 10 11.83 -16.95 0.33
N ASP A 11 12.30 -16.95 1.57
CA ASP A 11 13.42 -17.79 2.04
C ASP A 11 12.97 -19.11 2.67
N VAL A 12 11.68 -19.26 3.00
CA VAL A 12 11.13 -20.51 3.54
C VAL A 12 10.62 -21.41 2.41
N PRO A 13 11.26 -22.56 2.11
CA PRO A 13 10.93 -23.38 0.93
C PRO A 13 9.49 -23.90 0.91
N LEU A 14 8.89 -24.13 2.08
CA LEU A 14 7.51 -24.60 2.16
C LEU A 14 6.52 -23.50 1.83
N GLU A 15 6.77 -22.29 2.31
CA GLU A 15 5.95 -21.11 2.03
C GLU A 15 6.07 -20.70 0.56
N LEU A 16 7.28 -20.74 0.00
CA LEU A 16 7.50 -20.52 -1.42
C LEU A 16 6.67 -21.48 -2.29
N LYS A 17 6.70 -22.79 -2.00
CA LYS A 17 5.88 -23.77 -2.73
C LYS A 17 4.38 -23.51 -2.57
N GLY A 18 3.94 -23.12 -1.39
CA GLY A 18 2.56 -22.71 -1.14
C GLY A 18 2.15 -21.51 -2.00
N THR A 19 2.99 -20.50 -2.02
CA THR A 19 2.78 -19.29 -2.82
C THR A 19 2.78 -19.57 -4.33
N GLU A 20 3.73 -20.36 -4.83
CA GLU A 20 3.71 -20.82 -6.23
C GLU A 20 2.43 -21.58 -6.58
N GLY A 21 1.94 -22.40 -5.64
CA GLY A 21 0.67 -23.12 -5.78
C GLY A 21 -0.53 -22.18 -5.92
N ILE A 22 -0.59 -21.11 -5.12
CA ILE A 22 -1.62 -20.07 -5.21
C ILE A 22 -1.59 -19.44 -6.61
N PHE A 23 -0.43 -18.99 -7.06
CA PHE A 23 -0.32 -18.37 -8.38
C PHE A 23 -0.75 -19.32 -9.49
N ARG A 24 -0.32 -20.56 -9.46
CA ARG A 24 -0.66 -21.55 -10.49
C ARG A 24 -2.16 -21.85 -10.56
N ASN A 25 -2.82 -21.93 -9.41
CA ASN A 25 -4.21 -22.37 -9.34
C ASN A 25 -5.21 -21.21 -9.44
N GLU A 26 -4.90 -20.07 -8.83
CA GLU A 26 -5.83 -18.96 -8.64
C GLU A 26 -5.55 -17.75 -9.56
N ILE A 27 -4.32 -17.65 -10.07
CA ILE A 27 -3.88 -16.48 -10.86
C ILE A 27 -3.19 -16.94 -12.16
N PRO A 28 -3.92 -17.58 -13.06
CA PRO A 28 -3.33 -18.18 -14.27
C PRO A 28 -2.69 -17.17 -15.24
N GLU A 29 -3.00 -15.88 -15.11
CA GLU A 29 -2.38 -14.82 -15.90
C GLU A 29 -0.95 -14.47 -15.43
N ALA A 30 -0.57 -14.88 -14.21
CA ALA A 30 0.75 -14.63 -13.66
C ALA A 30 1.77 -15.64 -14.20
N HIS A 31 2.86 -15.12 -14.75
CA HIS A 31 3.99 -15.92 -15.17
C HIS A 31 5.16 -15.72 -14.19
N ILE A 32 5.45 -16.71 -13.36
CA ILE A 32 6.58 -16.65 -12.43
C ILE A 32 7.86 -16.81 -13.24
N ILE A 33 8.63 -15.73 -13.37
CA ILE A 33 9.90 -15.69 -14.11
C ILE A 33 11.09 -16.07 -13.22
N GLY A 34 10.92 -16.09 -11.90
CA GLY A 34 11.94 -16.50 -10.97
C GLY A 34 11.50 -16.42 -9.53
N THR A 35 12.25 -17.14 -8.69
CA THR A 35 12.11 -17.11 -7.23
C THR A 35 13.46 -16.79 -6.59
N ALA A 36 13.46 -16.04 -5.50
CA ALA A 36 14.65 -15.63 -4.79
C ALA A 36 14.50 -15.90 -3.30
N GLU A 37 15.51 -16.51 -2.69
CA GLU A 37 15.56 -16.81 -1.26
C GLU A 37 16.29 -15.74 -0.44
N ASN A 38 16.89 -14.76 -1.09
CA ASN A 38 17.63 -13.67 -0.47
C ASN A 38 17.81 -12.49 -1.43
N GLU A 39 18.30 -11.39 -0.90
CA GLU A 39 18.54 -10.15 -1.65
C GLU A 39 19.45 -10.34 -2.87
N VAL A 40 20.54 -11.11 -2.73
CA VAL A 40 21.50 -11.34 -3.82
C VAL A 40 20.85 -12.07 -4.99
N ALA A 41 20.08 -13.11 -4.70
CA ALA A 41 19.32 -13.86 -5.71
C ALA A 41 18.26 -12.96 -6.37
N TYR A 42 17.57 -12.14 -5.58
CA TYR A 42 16.59 -11.19 -6.09
C TYR A 42 17.20 -10.21 -7.11
N TRP A 43 18.27 -9.51 -6.76
CA TRP A 43 18.91 -8.57 -7.68
C TRP A 43 19.51 -9.22 -8.92
N LYS A 44 19.91 -10.49 -8.82
CA LYS A 44 20.36 -11.27 -10.01
C LYS A 44 19.20 -11.50 -10.98
N LEU A 45 18.00 -11.83 -10.48
CA LEU A 45 16.80 -11.99 -11.31
C LEU A 45 16.38 -10.67 -11.93
N MET A 46 16.33 -9.59 -11.15
CA MET A 46 16.00 -8.24 -11.63
C MET A 46 16.89 -7.75 -12.77
N LYS A 47 18.18 -8.13 -12.76
CA LYS A 47 19.12 -7.81 -13.84
C LYS A 47 18.91 -8.67 -15.08
N ALA A 48 18.40 -9.89 -14.94
CA ALA A 48 18.16 -10.79 -16.05
C ALA A 48 16.87 -10.43 -16.79
N GLU A 49 15.79 -10.19 -16.04
CA GLU A 49 14.49 -9.85 -16.61
C GLU A 49 13.66 -9.07 -15.56
N LEU A 50 13.09 -7.94 -15.98
CA LEU A 50 12.23 -7.15 -15.11
C LEU A 50 10.83 -7.76 -15.04
N PRO A 51 10.27 -7.95 -13.83
CA PRO A 51 8.90 -8.36 -13.63
C PRO A 51 7.93 -7.17 -13.74
N ASP A 52 6.64 -7.47 -13.79
CA ASP A 52 5.57 -6.49 -13.60
C ASP A 52 5.15 -6.40 -12.12
N LEU A 53 5.34 -7.50 -11.37
CA LEU A 53 5.03 -7.63 -9.95
C LEU A 53 6.18 -8.31 -9.21
N VAL A 54 6.55 -7.77 -8.05
CA VAL A 54 7.36 -8.46 -7.03
C VAL A 54 6.44 -8.83 -5.88
N LEU A 55 6.34 -10.11 -5.58
CA LEU A 55 5.75 -10.61 -4.34
C LEU A 55 6.87 -10.80 -3.34
N LEU A 56 6.84 -10.08 -2.24
CA LEU A 56 7.98 -9.95 -1.32
C LEU A 56 7.58 -10.32 0.10
N ASP A 57 8.23 -11.36 0.65
CA ASP A 57 8.19 -11.58 2.09
C ASP A 57 9.09 -10.58 2.82
N LEU A 58 8.69 -10.20 4.03
CA LEU A 58 9.50 -9.33 4.89
C LEU A 58 10.52 -10.12 5.70
N GLY A 59 10.19 -11.35 6.12
CA GLY A 59 10.94 -12.15 7.08
C GLY A 59 12.24 -12.78 6.56
N LEU A 60 12.86 -12.22 5.55
CA LEU A 60 14.04 -12.79 4.88
C LEU A 60 15.24 -12.94 5.82
N GLY A 61 15.78 -14.16 5.92
CA GLY A 61 16.93 -14.45 6.77
C GLY A 61 16.67 -14.18 8.25
N GLY A 62 15.41 -14.20 8.70
CA GLY A 62 15.01 -13.91 10.07
C GLY A 62 15.03 -12.41 10.42
N SER A 63 15.07 -11.52 9.43
CA SER A 63 15.06 -10.07 9.63
C SER A 63 14.07 -9.38 8.69
N THR A 64 13.12 -8.64 9.26
CA THR A 64 12.14 -7.84 8.50
C THR A 64 12.77 -6.62 7.82
N THR A 65 13.92 -6.18 8.29
CA THR A 65 14.64 -5.02 7.73
C THR A 65 15.08 -5.26 6.29
N ILE A 66 15.47 -6.49 5.96
CA ILE A 66 15.95 -6.86 4.61
C ILE A 66 14.81 -6.71 3.60
N GLY A 67 13.62 -7.24 3.89
CA GLY A 67 12.47 -7.11 3.00
C GLY A 67 12.04 -5.66 2.77
N VAL A 68 12.03 -4.84 3.82
CA VAL A 68 11.73 -3.41 3.72
C VAL A 68 12.76 -2.70 2.83
N GLU A 69 14.04 -3.02 2.98
CA GLU A 69 15.10 -2.40 2.19
C GLU A 69 15.03 -2.81 0.71
N ILE A 70 14.78 -4.08 0.42
CA ILE A 70 14.52 -4.55 -0.95
C ILE A 70 13.35 -3.79 -1.57
N CYS A 71 12.25 -3.60 -0.83
CA CYS A 71 11.10 -2.83 -1.31
C CYS A 71 11.51 -1.39 -1.66
N ARG A 72 12.19 -0.70 -0.74
CA ARG A 72 12.64 0.69 -0.91
C ARG A 72 13.53 0.84 -2.14
N GLN A 73 14.60 0.06 -2.24
CA GLN A 73 15.53 0.11 -3.37
C GLN A 73 14.84 -0.23 -4.70
N THR A 74 13.91 -1.20 -4.68
CA THR A 74 13.11 -1.55 -5.86
C THR A 74 12.29 -0.35 -6.33
N LYS A 75 11.61 0.33 -5.42
CA LYS A 75 10.76 1.50 -5.76
C LYS A 75 11.58 2.73 -6.13
N GLU A 76 12.77 2.90 -5.60
CA GLU A 76 13.70 3.96 -6.00
C GLU A 76 14.21 3.76 -7.43
N LEU A 77 14.61 2.54 -7.78
CA LEU A 77 15.15 2.21 -9.10
C LEU A 77 14.03 2.04 -10.16
N TYR A 78 12.89 1.51 -9.76
CA TYR A 78 11.77 1.17 -10.64
C TYR A 78 10.43 1.66 -10.05
N PRO A 79 10.14 2.97 -10.07
CA PRO A 79 8.97 3.55 -9.39
C PRO A 79 7.62 2.99 -9.84
N ASN A 80 7.52 2.49 -11.07
CA ASN A 80 6.28 1.94 -11.64
C ASN A 80 6.13 0.43 -11.41
N LEU A 81 7.20 -0.28 -11.01
CA LEU A 81 7.16 -1.70 -10.71
C LEU A 81 6.28 -1.94 -9.47
N LYS A 82 5.37 -2.91 -9.58
CA LYS A 82 4.48 -3.24 -8.48
C LYS A 82 5.18 -4.10 -7.43
N VAL A 83 5.05 -3.71 -6.17
CA VAL A 83 5.57 -4.45 -5.02
C VAL A 83 4.43 -4.76 -4.07
N LEU A 84 4.09 -6.05 -3.94
CA LEU A 84 3.10 -6.56 -3.01
C LEU A 84 3.83 -7.32 -1.90
N ILE A 85 3.72 -6.82 -0.68
CA ILE A 85 4.22 -7.51 0.50
C ILE A 85 3.28 -8.67 0.84
N PHE A 86 3.83 -9.87 1.02
CA PHE A 86 3.09 -11.05 1.44
C PHE A 86 3.84 -11.75 2.56
N THR A 87 3.45 -11.49 3.80
CA THR A 87 4.23 -11.85 4.97
C THR A 87 3.43 -12.54 6.06
N GLY A 88 4.07 -13.48 6.76
CA GLY A 88 3.56 -14.08 7.99
C GLY A 88 3.81 -13.25 9.25
N GLU A 89 4.68 -12.24 9.16
CA GLU A 89 5.09 -11.43 10.28
C GLU A 89 3.95 -10.58 10.84
N LEU A 90 3.86 -10.53 12.17
CA LEU A 90 2.99 -9.59 12.87
C LEU A 90 3.57 -8.19 12.76
N LEU A 91 3.00 -7.39 11.88
CA LEU A 91 3.43 -6.01 11.69
C LEU A 91 3.13 -5.19 12.95
N ASN A 92 4.19 -4.69 13.60
CA ASN A 92 4.08 -3.64 14.60
C ASN A 92 3.96 -2.26 13.92
N GLU A 93 3.69 -1.22 14.69
CA GLU A 93 3.47 0.14 14.15
C GLU A 93 4.62 0.63 13.29
N LYS A 94 5.82 0.46 13.79
CA LYS A 94 7.03 0.90 13.10
C LYS A 94 7.18 0.19 11.75
N LEU A 95 7.01 -1.14 11.75
CA LEU A 95 7.17 -1.93 10.52
C LEU A 95 6.12 -1.57 9.47
N TRP A 96 4.88 -1.25 9.88
CA TRP A 96 3.86 -0.73 8.98
C TRP A 96 4.32 0.55 8.27
N VAL A 97 4.76 1.52 9.07
CA VAL A 97 5.25 2.80 8.54
C VAL A 97 6.44 2.56 7.62
N ASP A 98 7.40 1.75 8.04
CA ASP A 98 8.61 1.46 7.26
C ASP A 98 8.28 0.82 5.89
N VAL A 99 7.30 -0.09 5.83
CA VAL A 99 6.84 -0.75 4.59
C VAL A 99 6.12 0.24 3.67
N LEU A 100 5.24 1.07 4.23
CA LEU A 100 4.53 2.08 3.47
C LEU A 100 5.46 3.19 2.96
N ASP A 101 6.41 3.61 3.78
CA ASP A 101 7.46 4.57 3.42
C ASP A 101 8.42 4.01 2.36
N ALA A 102 8.64 2.69 2.35
CA ALA A 102 9.38 2.00 1.29
C ALA A 102 8.63 2.00 -0.06
N GLY A 103 7.34 2.38 -0.07
CA GLY A 103 6.55 2.56 -1.28
C GLY A 103 5.84 1.29 -1.76
N ALA A 104 5.61 0.29 -0.90
CA ALA A 104 4.83 -0.89 -1.25
C ALA A 104 3.46 -0.50 -1.84
N ASP A 105 3.02 -1.22 -2.87
CA ASP A 105 1.71 -1.01 -3.50
C ASP A 105 0.58 -1.75 -2.77
N GLY A 106 0.92 -2.72 -1.91
CA GLY A 106 -0.03 -3.45 -1.08
C GLY A 106 0.65 -4.32 -0.03
N ILE A 107 -0.12 -4.76 0.95
CA ILE A 107 0.34 -5.65 2.02
C ILE A 107 -0.74 -6.70 2.26
N CYS A 108 -0.36 -7.97 2.20
CA CYS A 108 -1.21 -9.11 2.51
C CYS A 108 -0.54 -9.98 3.59
N LEU A 109 -1.30 -10.39 4.59
CA LEU A 109 -0.83 -11.37 5.57
C LEU A 109 -1.01 -12.79 5.03
N LYS A 110 -0.04 -13.67 5.32
CA LYS A 110 -0.12 -15.11 5.05
C LYS A 110 -1.07 -15.84 6.01
N SER A 111 -1.48 -15.18 7.12
CA SER A 111 -2.39 -15.76 8.11
C SER A 111 -3.86 -15.47 7.76
N GLY A 112 -4.70 -16.49 7.72
CA GLY A 112 -6.15 -16.39 7.48
C GLY A 112 -6.52 -16.63 6.02
N GLU A 113 -6.94 -15.61 5.30
CA GLU A 113 -7.25 -15.74 3.88
C GLU A 113 -5.99 -15.78 3.03
N LEU A 114 -5.93 -16.72 2.10
CA LEU A 114 -4.85 -16.80 1.13
C LEU A 114 -4.87 -15.56 0.22
N LEU A 115 -3.71 -15.24 -0.35
CA LEU A 115 -3.59 -14.24 -1.40
C LEU A 115 -4.59 -14.55 -2.53
N THR A 116 -5.47 -13.60 -2.83
CA THR A 116 -6.51 -13.80 -3.84
C THR A 116 -6.12 -13.19 -5.18
N ARG A 117 -6.76 -13.68 -6.26
CA ARG A 117 -6.68 -13.04 -7.58
C ARG A 117 -7.15 -11.58 -7.53
N GLY A 118 -8.12 -11.26 -6.64
CA GLY A 118 -8.62 -9.90 -6.42
C GLY A 118 -7.56 -8.96 -5.89
N ASP A 119 -6.78 -9.39 -4.90
CA ASP A 119 -5.68 -8.60 -4.32
C ASP A 119 -4.63 -8.25 -5.39
N VAL A 120 -4.17 -9.27 -6.12
CA VAL A 120 -3.18 -9.08 -7.19
C VAL A 120 -3.75 -8.20 -8.31
N SER A 121 -4.99 -8.41 -8.73
CA SER A 121 -5.64 -7.58 -9.74
C SER A 121 -5.73 -6.11 -9.32
N SER A 122 -6.02 -5.86 -8.05
CA SER A 122 -6.09 -4.52 -7.50
C SER A 122 -4.72 -3.81 -7.54
N VAL A 123 -3.66 -4.50 -7.16
CA VAL A 123 -2.28 -3.98 -7.25
C VAL A 123 -1.91 -3.70 -8.71
N MET A 124 -2.15 -4.66 -9.62
CA MET A 124 -1.81 -4.55 -11.04
C MET A 124 -2.59 -3.44 -11.75
N SER A 125 -3.85 -3.19 -11.35
CA SER A 125 -4.65 -2.09 -11.89
C SER A 125 -4.24 -0.69 -11.40
N GLY A 126 -3.21 -0.62 -10.54
CA GLY A 126 -2.69 0.63 -10.01
C GLY A 126 -3.46 1.17 -8.81
N LYS A 127 -4.37 0.39 -8.21
CA LYS A 127 -4.87 0.71 -6.89
C LYS A 127 -3.69 0.67 -5.92
N ARG A 128 -3.54 1.73 -5.14
CA ARG A 128 -2.52 1.82 -4.10
C ARG A 128 -3.12 1.42 -2.77
N LEU A 129 -2.27 0.92 -1.85
CA LEU A 129 -2.73 0.49 -0.53
C LEU A 129 -3.73 -0.67 -0.60
N VAL A 130 -3.36 -1.72 -1.32
CA VAL A 130 -4.13 -2.96 -1.29
C VAL A 130 -3.82 -3.70 0.01
N PHE A 131 -4.85 -3.95 0.81
CA PHE A 131 -4.77 -4.72 2.05
C PHE A 131 -5.75 -5.88 1.99
N ASN A 132 -5.31 -7.07 2.41
CA ASN A 132 -6.25 -8.16 2.59
C ASN A 132 -7.06 -8.00 3.89
N GLN A 133 -8.17 -8.73 4.01
CA GLN A 133 -9.10 -8.63 5.14
C GLN A 133 -8.42 -8.74 6.52
N PRO A 134 -7.47 -9.67 6.78
CA PRO A 134 -6.81 -9.74 8.07
C PRO A 134 -6.06 -8.46 8.47
N ILE A 135 -5.48 -7.76 7.49
CA ILE A 135 -4.81 -6.49 7.74
C ILE A 135 -5.83 -5.39 8.04
N LEU A 136 -6.88 -5.29 7.24
CA LEU A 136 -7.95 -4.32 7.49
C LEU A 136 -8.56 -4.49 8.87
N GLN A 137 -8.84 -5.72 9.30
CA GLN A 137 -9.33 -6.00 10.65
C GLN A 137 -8.39 -5.51 11.74
N LYS A 138 -7.08 -5.77 11.62
CA LYS A 138 -6.07 -5.28 12.59
C LYS A 138 -6.01 -3.75 12.65
N ILE A 139 -6.08 -3.09 11.50
CA ILE A 139 -6.13 -1.63 11.42
C ILE A 139 -7.38 -1.12 12.17
N VAL A 140 -8.55 -1.68 11.88
CA VAL A 140 -9.82 -1.31 12.52
C VAL A 140 -9.79 -1.54 14.02
N GLU A 141 -9.36 -2.73 14.49
CA GLU A 141 -9.27 -3.05 15.93
C GLU A 141 -8.37 -2.06 16.67
N ARG A 142 -7.25 -1.69 16.06
CA ARG A 142 -6.31 -0.77 16.66
C ARG A 142 -6.91 0.63 16.81
N TYR A 143 -7.60 1.14 15.79
CA TYR A 143 -8.23 2.45 15.83
C TYR A 143 -9.48 2.50 16.71
N LYS A 144 -10.26 1.39 16.82
CA LYS A 144 -11.39 1.29 17.76
C LYS A 144 -11.00 1.46 19.23
N ASN A 145 -9.80 0.99 19.59
CA ASN A 145 -9.30 1.09 20.96
C ASN A 145 -8.78 2.49 21.35
N SER A 146 -8.69 3.43 20.42
CA SER A 146 -8.18 4.78 20.64
C SER A 146 -9.28 5.86 20.68
N ILE A 147 -10.42 5.55 21.32
CA ILE A 147 -11.69 6.28 21.19
C ILE A 147 -11.74 7.65 21.90
N ASN A 148 -11.94 8.68 21.12
CA ASN A 148 -13.00 9.71 21.16
C ASN A 148 -13.06 10.35 19.75
N SER A 149 -13.65 9.62 18.78
CA SER A 149 -13.35 9.85 17.34
C SER A 149 -13.99 11.13 16.77
N GLU A 150 -15.19 11.47 17.13
CA GLU A 150 -15.92 12.53 16.41
C GLU A 150 -15.47 13.94 16.76
N LEU A 151 -15.16 14.19 18.04
CA LEU A 151 -14.62 15.48 18.48
C LEU A 151 -13.20 15.72 17.96
N MET A 152 -12.35 14.71 18.03
CA MET A 152 -10.96 14.82 17.55
C MET A 152 -10.87 14.91 16.02
N HIS A 153 -11.83 14.30 15.30
CA HIS A 153 -11.92 14.46 13.84
C HIS A 153 -12.26 15.89 13.46
N GLN A 154 -13.28 16.49 14.08
CA GLN A 154 -13.66 17.86 13.82
C GLN A 154 -12.55 18.85 14.21
N GLU A 155 -11.88 18.65 15.34
CA GLU A 155 -10.73 19.45 15.74
C GLU A 155 -9.60 19.35 14.71
N ALA A 156 -9.28 18.16 14.22
CA ALA A 156 -8.24 17.95 13.21
C ALA A 156 -8.59 18.66 11.87
N LEU A 157 -9.83 18.59 11.41
CA LEU A 157 -10.26 19.29 10.19
C LEU A 157 -10.03 20.82 10.31
N ILE A 158 -10.32 21.39 11.47
CA ILE A 158 -10.14 22.81 11.75
C ILE A 158 -8.64 23.14 11.86
N ASP A 159 -7.88 22.41 12.66
CA ASP A 159 -6.48 22.67 12.94
C ASP A 159 -5.59 22.61 11.68
N TYR A 160 -5.93 21.71 10.74
CA TYR A 160 -5.20 21.57 9.47
C TYR A 160 -5.88 22.24 8.29
N GLU A 161 -6.95 23.01 8.51
CA GLU A 161 -7.70 23.72 7.46
C GLU A 161 -8.12 22.79 6.31
N ILE A 162 -8.64 21.60 6.64
CA ILE A 162 -9.08 20.58 5.69
C ILE A 162 -10.51 20.87 5.26
N ASP A 163 -10.73 21.04 3.96
CA ASP A 163 -12.06 21.17 3.41
C ASP A 163 -12.71 19.81 3.07
N GLU A 164 -14.02 19.82 2.79
CA GLU A 164 -14.78 18.62 2.43
C GLU A 164 -14.17 17.86 1.23
N TYR A 165 -13.63 18.60 0.25
CA TYR A 165 -13.00 17.99 -0.91
C TYR A 165 -11.62 17.41 -0.60
N ASP A 166 -10.87 18.01 0.33
CA ASP A 166 -9.61 17.49 0.83
C ASP A 166 -9.85 16.16 1.54
N GLU A 167 -10.84 16.10 2.42
CA GLU A 167 -11.22 14.90 3.14
C GLU A 167 -11.68 13.79 2.19
N ARG A 168 -12.59 14.11 1.26
CA ARG A 168 -13.07 13.16 0.24
C ARG A 168 -11.95 12.66 -0.66
N PHE A 169 -11.03 13.51 -1.07
CA PHE A 169 -9.86 13.13 -1.84
C PHE A 169 -8.96 12.15 -1.07
N LEU A 170 -8.69 12.42 0.22
CA LEU A 170 -7.92 11.53 1.09
C LEU A 170 -8.61 10.18 1.29
N ARG A 171 -9.94 10.15 1.46
CA ARG A 171 -10.72 8.90 1.54
C ARG A 171 -10.58 8.07 0.26
N HIS A 172 -10.75 8.66 -0.91
CA HIS A 172 -10.60 7.93 -2.17
C HIS A 172 -9.16 7.43 -2.39
N LEU A 173 -8.14 8.20 -1.98
CA LEU A 173 -6.77 7.71 -1.98
C LEU A 173 -6.57 6.53 -1.03
N ALA A 174 -7.22 6.55 0.15
CA ALA A 174 -7.18 5.45 1.11
C ALA A 174 -7.85 4.18 0.58
N LEU A 175 -8.93 4.34 -0.19
CA LEU A 175 -9.59 3.24 -0.91
C LEU A 175 -8.80 2.71 -2.12
N GLY A 176 -7.65 3.33 -2.42
CA GLY A 176 -6.75 2.90 -3.48
C GLY A 176 -7.10 3.42 -4.88
N TYR A 177 -7.97 4.42 -4.99
CA TYR A 177 -8.27 5.04 -6.29
C TYR A 177 -7.08 5.86 -6.80
N THR A 178 -6.83 5.80 -8.10
CA THR A 178 -5.90 6.72 -8.76
C THR A 178 -6.56 8.09 -8.95
N LYS A 179 -5.76 9.13 -9.20
CA LYS A 179 -6.30 10.48 -9.45
C LYS A 179 -7.23 10.51 -10.66
N GLU A 180 -6.90 9.75 -11.70
CA GLU A 180 -7.73 9.59 -12.90
C GLU A 180 -9.08 8.96 -12.57
N GLN A 181 -9.09 7.95 -11.69
CA GLN A 181 -10.33 7.34 -11.23
C GLN A 181 -11.14 8.32 -10.37
N ILE A 182 -10.49 9.04 -9.47
CA ILE A 182 -11.14 10.05 -8.59
C ILE A 182 -11.83 11.14 -9.40
N THR A 183 -11.23 11.61 -10.50
CA THR A 183 -11.84 12.66 -11.36
C THR A 183 -13.16 12.23 -11.99
N ASN A 184 -13.42 10.93 -12.09
CA ASN A 184 -14.64 10.38 -12.66
C ASN A 184 -15.72 10.06 -11.59
N LEU A 185 -15.41 10.26 -10.31
CA LEU A 185 -16.36 10.02 -9.23
C LEU A 185 -17.35 11.18 -9.08
N ARG A 186 -18.59 10.84 -8.74
CA ARG A 186 -19.64 11.81 -8.48
C ARG A 186 -19.23 12.71 -7.29
N GLY A 187 -19.36 14.01 -7.44
CA GLY A 187 -19.02 14.98 -6.38
C GLY A 187 -17.55 15.40 -6.29
N MET A 188 -16.71 15.00 -7.27
CA MET A 188 -15.31 15.47 -7.40
C MET A 188 -15.16 16.35 -8.65
N PRO A 189 -15.34 17.67 -8.54
CA PRO A 189 -15.35 18.58 -9.68
C PRO A 189 -13.95 18.95 -10.20
N PHE A 190 -12.93 18.15 -9.90
CA PHE A 190 -11.52 18.46 -10.15
C PHE A 190 -10.93 17.54 -11.23
N GLY A 191 -10.15 18.12 -12.15
CA GLY A 191 -9.30 17.35 -13.05
C GLY A 191 -7.99 16.92 -12.37
N VAL A 192 -7.26 15.98 -13.01
CA VAL A 192 -6.03 15.38 -12.47
C VAL A 192 -5.01 16.41 -12.00
N LYS A 193 -4.74 17.46 -12.79
CA LYS A 193 -3.81 18.54 -12.41
C LYS A 193 -4.25 19.29 -11.13
N SER A 194 -5.55 19.50 -10.96
CA SER A 194 -6.08 20.15 -9.75
C SER A 194 -5.92 19.25 -8.53
N LEU A 195 -6.12 17.93 -8.69
CA LEU A 195 -5.88 16.96 -7.63
C LEU A 195 -4.40 16.84 -7.27
N GLU A 196 -3.49 16.95 -8.25
CA GLU A 196 -2.05 17.02 -7.98
C GLU A 196 -1.66 18.24 -7.17
N LYS A 197 -2.21 19.41 -7.52
CA LYS A 197 -1.99 20.64 -6.75
C LYS A 197 -2.52 20.49 -5.33
N ARG A 198 -3.77 20.00 -5.17
CA ARG A 198 -4.40 19.76 -3.88
C ARG A 198 -3.61 18.77 -3.03
N GLN A 199 -3.09 17.68 -3.62
CA GLN A 199 -2.20 16.75 -2.92
C GLN A 199 -0.95 17.44 -2.38
N ASN A 200 -0.33 18.34 -3.16
CA ASN A 200 0.84 19.08 -2.71
C ASN A 200 0.52 20.05 -1.57
N GLU A 201 -0.65 20.70 -1.62
CA GLU A 201 -1.14 21.58 -0.56
C GLU A 201 -1.41 20.77 0.73
N LEU A 202 -2.05 19.61 0.63
CA LEU A 202 -2.25 18.68 1.74
C LEU A 202 -0.94 18.22 2.37
N VAL A 203 0.06 17.88 1.54
CA VAL A 203 1.40 17.57 2.04
C VAL A 203 2.00 18.73 2.83
N GLN A 204 1.80 19.96 2.41
CA GLN A 204 2.24 21.15 3.17
C GLN A 204 1.51 21.28 4.50
N LYS A 205 0.17 21.15 4.48
CA LYS A 205 -0.67 21.26 5.67
C LYS A 205 -0.33 20.19 6.72
N LEU A 206 -0.19 18.92 6.30
CA LEU A 206 -0.08 17.79 7.22
C LEU A 206 1.34 17.48 7.70
N PHE A 207 2.35 17.90 6.97
CA PHE A 207 3.75 17.62 7.32
C PHE A 207 4.57 18.87 7.67
N GLY A 208 4.15 20.06 7.24
CA GLY A 208 4.82 21.31 7.56
C GLY A 208 6.33 21.26 7.37
N ASN A 209 7.07 21.56 8.43
CA ASN A 209 8.54 21.54 8.45
C ASN A 209 9.17 20.14 8.55
N GLU A 210 8.41 19.11 8.88
CA GLU A 210 8.89 17.71 8.95
C GLU A 210 9.27 17.17 7.56
N ARG A 211 8.90 17.90 6.50
CA ARG A 211 9.12 17.56 5.09
C ARG A 211 10.59 17.55 4.62
N LYS A 212 11.52 18.14 5.36
CA LYS A 212 12.91 18.32 4.89
C LYS A 212 13.60 16.98 4.63
N GLY A 213 13.79 16.64 3.35
CA GLY A 213 14.52 15.45 2.89
C GLY A 213 13.67 14.21 2.64
N MET A 214 12.33 14.30 2.72
CA MET A 214 11.45 13.15 2.54
C MET A 214 10.62 13.24 1.26
N SER A 215 10.58 12.16 0.47
CA SER A 215 9.61 12.00 -0.61
C SER A 215 8.28 11.55 -0.01
N ILE A 216 7.25 12.41 -0.07
CA ILE A 216 5.92 12.10 0.45
C ILE A 216 5.05 11.62 -0.71
N ASN A 217 4.79 10.32 -0.76
CA ASN A 217 3.87 9.71 -1.71
C ASN A 217 2.42 9.74 -1.19
N ALA A 218 1.46 9.30 -2.03
CA ALA A 218 0.05 9.25 -1.66
C ALA A 218 -0.22 8.35 -0.45
N THR A 219 0.51 7.24 -0.33
CA THR A 219 0.41 6.30 0.79
C THR A 219 0.75 6.97 2.12
N ARG A 220 1.87 7.68 2.16
CA ARG A 220 2.31 8.40 3.36
C ARG A 220 1.36 9.52 3.74
N LEU A 221 0.80 10.20 2.74
CA LEU A 221 -0.22 11.23 2.96
C LEU A 221 -1.47 10.64 3.62
N VAL A 222 -1.93 9.49 3.14
CA VAL A 222 -3.08 8.76 3.72
C VAL A 222 -2.79 8.30 5.15
N VAL A 223 -1.61 7.70 5.39
CA VAL A 223 -1.23 7.28 6.75
C VAL A 223 -1.24 8.48 7.70
N ARG A 224 -0.67 9.61 7.29
CA ARG A 224 -0.68 10.82 8.11
C ARG A 224 -2.08 11.35 8.37
N ALA A 225 -2.96 11.31 7.36
CA ALA A 225 -4.35 11.71 7.52
C ALA A 225 -5.12 10.81 8.51
N LEU A 226 -4.83 9.51 8.52
CA LEU A 226 -5.37 8.55 9.50
C LEU A 226 -4.80 8.81 10.91
N GLU A 227 -3.48 9.03 11.05
CA GLU A 227 -2.85 9.38 12.34
C GLU A 227 -3.45 10.63 12.96
N LEU A 228 -3.69 11.65 12.14
CA LEU A 228 -4.27 12.92 12.55
C LEU A 228 -5.80 12.89 12.63
N ARG A 229 -6.43 11.73 12.34
CA ARG A 229 -7.89 11.54 12.33
C ARG A 229 -8.66 12.47 11.39
N ILE A 230 -8.01 12.94 10.34
CA ILE A 230 -8.65 13.69 9.25
C ILE A 230 -9.58 12.79 8.43
N ILE A 231 -9.24 11.51 8.30
CA ILE A 231 -10.11 10.46 7.76
C ILE A 231 -10.19 9.31 8.76
N ASP A 232 -11.33 8.63 8.80
CA ASP A 232 -11.57 7.48 9.64
C ASP A 232 -11.84 6.25 8.76
N ILE A 233 -11.27 5.12 9.14
CA ILE A 233 -11.47 3.85 8.43
C ILE A 233 -12.94 3.41 8.45
N ASP A 234 -13.64 3.66 9.53
CA ASP A 234 -15.06 3.30 9.68
C ASP A 234 -15.96 4.08 8.70
N ASN A 235 -15.50 5.24 8.22
CA ASN A 235 -16.24 6.13 7.30
C ASN A 235 -15.69 6.14 5.87
N LEU A 236 -14.73 5.28 5.51
CA LEU A 236 -14.15 5.27 4.17
C LEU A 236 -15.17 4.99 3.06
N TYR A 237 -16.21 4.22 3.34
CA TYR A 237 -17.22 3.78 2.38
C TYR A 237 -18.53 4.57 2.45
N SER A 238 -18.62 5.61 3.28
CA SER A 238 -19.87 6.35 3.49
C SER A 238 -20.34 7.19 2.30
N ASP A 239 -19.49 7.40 1.29
CA ASP A 239 -19.78 8.22 0.12
C ASP A 239 -20.16 7.39 -1.15
N GLU A 240 -20.35 6.07 -1.04
CA GLU A 240 -20.69 5.19 -2.18
C GLU A 240 -22.20 5.00 -2.43
N GLU A 241 -23.08 5.81 -1.82
CA GLU A 241 -24.53 5.83 -2.12
C GLU A 241 -24.94 6.86 -3.19
#